data_05b073c52c56fc3b8986158a71e530f1
#
_entry.id   05b073c52c56fc3b8986158a71e530f1
#
_cell.length_a   1.000
_cell.length_b   1.000
_cell.length_c   1.000
_cell.angle_alpha   90.00
_cell.angle_beta   90.00
_cell.angle_gamma   90.00
#
_symmetry.space_group_name_H-M   'P 1'
#
loop_
_entity.id
_entity.type
_entity.pdbx_description
1 polymer ?
#
loop_
_entity_poly.entity_id
_entity_poly.type
_entity_poly.pdbx_seq_one_letter_code
_entity_poly.pdbx_strand_id
1 'polypeptide(L)'
;MSTRPPSRRAVLAAGAAALLPARALAAETPAAAPGAPAAVPGAPAAVSGAPAAVPGAPAPAALTAGPLSARLRPEPAPPVPVWAFDGKAEPPVIRVRHGDPVRLRLENRTERPLSLHWQGVRNANAMDGVGGLTQAPVAPGAGFLYEFTPPDAGTSLIRPLVFGGASEPGGRGLSGVLVVEERKAPPVDRDVPLLLQDWRIEPDGTLAPFGQTAFAASSGRLGNALTVNGRPAPETIEAAPGTRLRLRLANGCNARTTRIRFDGLKAWVAAVDGQPTDTFEPLRATLPFPPGTRYDVLLDVPAEASQKGSVTALIGQGMPLAHIVPKGDPVPARPPVGPIGENPRLPAEIRLQNAFRRDIAIAGGAAFDKARPEAPPTFTGDPARIWTLNGAPGAAGNPPLFTVRRGTVVVLALTNATAFPQSLHLHGHVFRLLHPLDDGWEPYWLDTFLLLEGRTTRLAFLADNPGKWVIGATVLERFDTGLWGWFEVT
;
A
#
# COMPACT_ATOMS: atom_id res chain seq x y z
N MET A 1 -26.87 -36.33 9.28
CA MET A 1 -26.87 -35.25 8.29
C MET A 1 -25.61 -34.41 8.57
N SER A 2 -24.58 -34.67 7.76
CA SER A 2 -23.27 -34.00 7.92
C SER A 2 -23.30 -32.70 7.10
N THR A 3 -23.34 -31.57 7.79
CA THR A 3 -23.21 -30.25 7.14
C THR A 3 -21.73 -30.00 6.86
N ARG A 4 -21.37 -30.13 5.59
CA ARG A 4 -20.03 -29.66 5.11
C ARG A 4 -19.95 -28.14 5.30
N PRO A 5 -18.82 -27.58 5.80
CA PRO A 5 -18.61 -26.15 5.83
C PRO A 5 -18.60 -25.59 4.41
N PRO A 6 -19.05 -24.32 4.22
CA PRO A 6 -19.07 -23.69 2.90
C PRO A 6 -17.65 -23.55 2.36
N SER A 7 -17.50 -23.80 1.07
CA SER A 7 -16.20 -23.80 0.40
C SER A 7 -15.55 -22.40 0.48
N ARG A 8 -14.25 -22.37 0.77
CA ARG A 8 -13.36 -21.18 0.87
C ARG A 8 -13.45 -20.19 -0.33
N ARG A 9 -14.18 -20.56 -1.40
CA ARG A 9 -14.36 -19.77 -2.63
C ARG A 9 -15.37 -18.62 -2.52
N ALA A 10 -16.23 -18.60 -1.52
CA ALA A 10 -17.31 -17.62 -1.40
C ALA A 10 -16.89 -16.27 -0.80
N VAL A 11 -15.76 -16.23 -0.14
CA VAL A 11 -15.34 -15.14 0.75
C VAL A 11 -14.88 -13.87 0.02
N LEU A 12 -14.26 -14.00 -1.15
CA LEU A 12 -13.86 -12.84 -1.96
C LEU A 12 -15.00 -12.16 -2.73
N ALA A 13 -16.21 -12.73 -2.71
CA ALA A 13 -17.36 -12.20 -3.45
C ALA A 13 -18.05 -11.02 -2.76
N ALA A 14 -17.97 -10.92 -1.43
CA ALA A 14 -18.69 -9.89 -0.67
C ALA A 14 -18.10 -8.45 -0.83
N GLY A 15 -16.83 -8.33 -1.26
CA GLY A 15 -16.19 -7.04 -1.56
C GLY A 15 -16.47 -6.48 -2.97
N ALA A 16 -17.32 -7.12 -3.76
CA ALA A 16 -17.41 -6.91 -5.21
C ALA A 16 -18.57 -6.03 -5.69
N ALA A 17 -19.38 -5.44 -4.81
CA ALA A 17 -20.50 -4.61 -5.20
C ALA A 17 -20.09 -3.12 -5.24
N ALA A 18 -20.25 -2.51 -6.41
CA ALA A 18 -20.26 -1.08 -6.72
C ALA A 18 -18.90 -0.35 -6.77
N LEU A 19 -18.18 -0.53 -7.87
CA LEU A 19 -17.34 0.53 -8.44
C LEU A 19 -18.12 1.16 -9.59
N LEU A 20 -18.72 2.31 -9.35
CA LEU A 20 -19.29 3.16 -10.39
C LEU A 20 -18.14 3.74 -11.24
N PRO A 21 -18.35 3.97 -12.56
CA PRO A 21 -17.32 4.56 -13.40
C PRO A 21 -17.00 5.98 -12.95
N ALA A 22 -15.71 6.30 -12.79
CA ALA A 22 -15.25 7.65 -12.55
C ALA A 22 -15.60 8.54 -13.75
N ARG A 23 -16.52 9.47 -13.56
CA ARG A 23 -16.83 10.52 -14.54
C ARG A 23 -15.77 11.61 -14.46
N ALA A 24 -15.36 12.10 -15.62
CA ALA A 24 -14.39 13.19 -15.75
C ALA A 24 -14.92 14.49 -15.14
N LEU A 25 -14.13 15.11 -14.27
CA LEU A 25 -14.35 16.46 -13.73
C LEU A 25 -13.88 17.50 -14.75
N ALA A 26 -14.73 18.47 -15.03
CA ALA A 26 -14.38 19.66 -15.80
C ALA A 26 -13.46 20.57 -14.97
N ALA A 27 -12.50 21.21 -15.62
CA ALA A 27 -11.51 22.08 -15.00
C ALA A 27 -12.15 23.41 -14.59
N GLU A 28 -12.01 23.77 -13.31
CA GLU A 28 -12.23 25.16 -12.83
C GLU A 28 -10.87 25.83 -12.56
N THR A 29 -10.85 27.14 -12.78
CA THR A 29 -9.70 28.05 -12.73
C THR A 29 -9.08 28.12 -11.33
N PRO A 30 -7.75 28.19 -11.17
CA PRO A 30 -7.10 28.06 -9.87
C PRO A 30 -7.24 29.31 -9.02
N ALA A 31 -7.66 29.12 -7.76
CA ALA A 31 -7.52 30.10 -6.70
C ALA A 31 -6.09 30.03 -6.12
N ALA A 32 -5.55 31.17 -5.71
CA ALA A 32 -4.18 31.34 -5.23
C ALA A 32 -3.80 30.39 -4.08
N ALA A 33 -2.56 29.90 -4.10
CA ALA A 33 -2.00 28.99 -3.13
C ALA A 33 -1.97 29.57 -1.71
N PRO A 34 -2.37 28.80 -0.69
CA PRO A 34 -2.12 29.17 0.71
C PRO A 34 -0.65 28.97 1.06
N GLY A 35 -0.12 29.91 1.87
CA GLY A 35 1.26 29.95 2.32
C GLY A 35 1.71 28.69 3.06
N ALA A 36 3.03 28.50 3.16
CA ALA A 36 3.69 27.37 3.80
C ALA A 36 3.14 27.14 5.23
N PRO A 37 2.95 25.86 5.65
CA PRO A 37 2.52 25.55 6.99
C PRO A 37 3.55 26.03 8.03
N ALA A 38 3.07 26.70 9.08
CA ALA A 38 3.85 27.16 10.20
C ALA A 38 4.52 25.98 10.92
N ALA A 39 5.73 26.17 11.41
CA ALA A 39 6.48 25.19 12.18
C ALA A 39 5.68 24.71 13.39
N VAL A 40 5.56 23.38 13.54
CA VAL A 40 4.88 22.72 14.65
C VAL A 40 5.74 22.87 15.92
N PRO A 41 5.24 23.53 16.99
CA PRO A 41 5.93 23.54 18.28
C PRO A 41 5.75 22.20 18.97
N GLY A 42 6.85 21.53 19.36
CA GLY A 42 6.82 20.35 20.22
C GLY A 42 7.36 19.05 19.63
N ALA A 43 8.07 19.09 18.50
CA ALA A 43 8.83 17.92 18.04
C ALA A 43 9.98 17.64 19.02
N PRO A 44 10.22 16.38 19.41
CA PRO A 44 11.40 16.04 20.20
C PRO A 44 12.64 16.43 19.41
N ALA A 45 13.61 17.05 20.11
CA ALA A 45 14.85 17.50 19.52
C ALA A 45 15.50 16.37 18.71
N ALA A 46 15.94 16.70 17.51
CA ALA A 46 16.67 15.79 16.64
C ALA A 46 17.84 15.21 17.42
N VAL A 47 17.82 13.91 17.69
CA VAL A 47 18.98 13.19 18.15
C VAL A 47 19.91 13.09 16.94
N SER A 48 20.78 14.08 16.78
CA SER A 48 21.88 14.06 15.81
C SER A 48 22.99 13.16 16.37
N GLY A 49 22.71 11.86 16.40
CA GLY A 49 23.71 10.85 16.69
C GLY A 49 23.59 9.79 15.62
N ALA A 50 24.51 9.81 14.63
CA ALA A 50 24.71 8.58 13.86
C ALA A 50 25.02 7.48 14.87
N PRO A 51 24.30 6.34 14.87
CA PRO A 51 24.68 5.23 15.73
C PRO A 51 26.13 4.87 15.41
N ALA A 52 26.91 4.64 16.46
CA ALA A 52 28.32 4.26 16.31
C ALA A 52 28.39 3.03 15.39
N ALA A 53 29.28 3.10 14.39
CA ALA A 53 29.45 2.01 13.45
C ALA A 53 29.83 0.72 14.22
N VAL A 54 29.04 -0.31 14.07
CA VAL A 54 29.35 -1.66 14.60
C VAL A 54 30.59 -2.14 13.84
N PRO A 55 31.72 -2.39 14.50
CA PRO A 55 32.94 -2.86 13.83
C PRO A 55 32.65 -4.15 13.07
N GLY A 56 32.98 -4.20 11.76
CA GLY A 56 32.81 -5.35 10.90
C GLY A 56 31.48 -5.48 10.17
N ALA A 57 30.50 -4.61 10.41
CA ALA A 57 29.26 -4.61 9.64
C ALA A 57 29.50 -3.97 8.24
N PRO A 58 28.91 -4.51 7.16
CA PRO A 58 29.01 -3.92 5.84
C PRO A 58 28.45 -2.49 5.84
N ALA A 59 29.01 -1.61 5.01
CA ALA A 59 28.50 -0.25 4.86
C ALA A 59 27.02 -0.26 4.47
N PRO A 60 26.20 0.68 5.02
CA PRO A 60 24.79 0.75 4.63
C PRO A 60 24.67 1.09 3.14
N ALA A 61 23.69 0.48 2.47
CA ALA A 61 23.33 0.90 1.13
C ALA A 61 22.78 2.33 1.17
N ALA A 62 23.16 3.16 0.21
CA ALA A 62 22.59 4.50 0.06
C ALA A 62 21.29 4.42 -0.76
N LEU A 63 20.32 5.26 -0.41
CA LEU A 63 19.10 5.49 -1.18
C LEU A 63 18.87 7.00 -1.25
N THR A 64 19.21 7.59 -2.38
CA THR A 64 19.15 9.05 -2.56
C THR A 64 17.84 9.44 -3.23
N ALA A 65 16.97 10.15 -2.50
CA ALA A 65 15.75 10.71 -3.08
C ALA A 65 16.04 12.08 -3.70
N GLY A 66 15.66 12.30 -4.95
CA GLY A 66 15.94 13.57 -5.65
C GLY A 66 15.13 13.73 -6.94
N PRO A 67 15.26 14.90 -7.59
CA PRO A 67 14.55 15.21 -8.84
C PRO A 67 15.08 14.37 -10.01
N LEU A 68 14.16 14.04 -10.91
CA LEU A 68 14.42 13.33 -12.16
C LEU A 68 13.41 13.79 -13.23
N SER A 69 13.77 13.67 -14.51
CA SER A 69 12.84 13.76 -15.64
C SER A 69 12.59 12.35 -16.17
N ALA A 70 11.35 11.85 -16.03
CA ALA A 70 11.00 10.47 -16.35
C ALA A 70 9.94 10.38 -17.45
N ARG A 71 10.03 9.36 -18.30
CA ARG A 71 9.03 9.04 -19.33
C ARG A 71 7.90 8.22 -18.72
N LEU A 72 6.78 8.87 -18.44
CA LEU A 72 5.61 8.26 -17.80
C LEU A 72 4.51 7.87 -18.79
N ARG A 73 4.61 8.30 -20.04
CA ARG A 73 3.69 8.03 -21.14
C ARG A 73 4.50 7.57 -22.37
N PRO A 74 3.89 6.78 -23.27
CA PRO A 74 4.54 6.40 -24.54
C PRO A 74 4.92 7.62 -25.38
N GLU A 75 5.91 7.46 -26.26
CA GLU A 75 6.23 8.47 -27.25
C GLU A 75 5.02 8.78 -28.13
N PRO A 76 4.89 10.04 -28.60
CA PRO A 76 5.83 11.16 -28.51
C PRO A 76 5.65 12.06 -27.25
N ALA A 77 4.96 11.60 -26.20
CA ALA A 77 4.76 12.41 -24.99
C ALA A 77 6.11 12.80 -24.34
N PRO A 78 6.27 14.07 -23.90
CA PRO A 78 7.50 14.52 -23.27
C PRO A 78 7.71 13.85 -21.91
N PRO A 79 8.97 13.76 -21.43
CA PRO A 79 9.28 13.39 -20.05
C PRO A 79 8.66 14.37 -19.05
N VAL A 80 8.36 13.87 -17.85
CA VAL A 80 7.69 14.60 -16.77
C VAL A 80 8.67 14.79 -15.62
N PRO A 81 8.76 15.99 -15.00
CA PRO A 81 9.53 16.22 -13.79
C PRO A 81 8.94 15.42 -12.61
N VAL A 82 9.71 14.52 -12.03
CA VAL A 82 9.32 13.63 -10.93
C VAL A 82 10.40 13.63 -9.84
N TRP A 83 10.16 12.92 -8.76
CA TRP A 83 11.19 12.51 -7.81
C TRP A 83 11.43 11.01 -7.91
N ALA A 84 12.67 10.62 -7.78
CA ALA A 84 13.08 9.24 -7.89
C ALA A 84 14.19 8.91 -6.90
N PHE A 85 14.41 7.64 -6.68
CA PHE A 85 15.57 7.16 -5.93
C PHE A 85 16.76 6.92 -6.87
N ASP A 86 17.96 7.32 -6.44
CA ASP A 86 19.24 7.10 -7.11
C ASP A 86 19.29 7.56 -8.58
N GLY A 87 18.46 8.59 -8.92
CA GLY A 87 18.38 9.13 -10.27
C GLY A 87 17.84 8.14 -11.32
N LYS A 88 17.06 7.14 -10.91
CA LYS A 88 16.46 6.12 -11.78
C LYS A 88 14.95 6.24 -11.80
N ALA A 89 14.34 6.13 -12.98
CA ALA A 89 12.89 6.07 -13.11
C ALA A 89 12.30 4.77 -12.53
N GLU A 90 13.06 3.69 -12.58
CA GLU A 90 12.71 2.41 -11.98
C GLU A 90 12.78 2.49 -10.45
N PRO A 91 11.67 2.22 -9.75
CA PRO A 91 11.65 2.19 -8.30
C PRO A 91 12.60 1.12 -7.75
N PRO A 92 13.24 1.38 -6.57
CA PRO A 92 14.14 0.40 -5.98
C PRO A 92 13.40 -0.87 -5.57
N VAL A 93 14.00 -2.02 -5.88
CA VAL A 93 13.63 -3.32 -5.34
C VAL A 93 14.77 -3.79 -4.44
N ILE A 94 14.55 -3.63 -3.13
CA ILE A 94 15.51 -4.05 -2.12
C ILE A 94 15.23 -5.51 -1.77
N ARG A 95 16.23 -6.38 -1.88
CA ARG A 95 16.12 -7.80 -1.53
C ARG A 95 17.05 -8.13 -0.37
N VAL A 96 16.48 -8.78 0.64
CA VAL A 96 17.21 -9.33 1.79
C VAL A 96 16.70 -10.73 2.10
N ARG A 97 17.54 -11.59 2.65
CA ARG A 97 17.10 -12.89 3.16
C ARG A 97 16.44 -12.74 4.51
N HIS A 98 15.45 -13.56 4.80
CA HIS A 98 14.83 -13.59 6.12
C HIS A 98 15.85 -13.89 7.23
N GLY A 99 16.02 -12.95 8.11
CA GLY A 99 17.02 -12.97 9.20
C GLY A 99 18.19 -12.02 8.95
N ASP A 100 18.40 -11.55 7.74
CA ASP A 100 19.44 -10.56 7.44
C ASP A 100 18.93 -9.14 7.77
N PRO A 101 19.81 -8.22 8.20
CA PRO A 101 19.45 -6.86 8.48
C PRO A 101 19.25 -6.05 7.18
N VAL A 102 18.27 -5.18 7.18
CA VAL A 102 18.19 -4.03 6.27
C VAL A 102 19.04 -2.92 6.88
N ARG A 103 20.03 -2.42 6.15
CA ARG A 103 20.85 -1.28 6.52
C ARG A 103 20.83 -0.31 5.34
N LEU A 104 20.02 0.74 5.45
CA LEU A 104 19.75 1.66 4.35
C LEU A 104 19.86 3.10 4.84
N ARG A 105 20.71 3.88 4.22
CA ARG A 105 20.81 5.31 4.48
C ARG A 105 20.00 6.09 3.46
N LEU A 106 18.88 6.67 3.90
CA LEU A 106 18.14 7.65 3.12
C LEU A 106 18.94 8.96 3.06
N GLU A 107 19.13 9.49 1.87
CA GLU A 107 19.63 10.84 1.64
C GLU A 107 18.54 11.67 0.95
N ASN A 108 18.09 12.74 1.59
CA ASN A 108 17.02 13.58 1.07
C ASN A 108 17.60 14.75 0.26
N ARG A 109 17.56 14.65 -1.06
CA ARG A 109 17.90 15.73 -2.00
C ARG A 109 16.64 16.36 -2.63
N THR A 110 15.47 16.17 -2.02
CA THR A 110 14.24 16.84 -2.43
C THR A 110 14.05 18.15 -1.64
N GLU A 111 13.05 18.91 -2.02
CA GLU A 111 12.69 20.18 -1.38
C GLU A 111 11.77 20.02 -0.16
N ARG A 112 11.35 18.79 0.16
CA ARG A 112 10.42 18.49 1.25
C ARG A 112 11.06 17.58 2.30
N PRO A 113 10.66 17.70 3.56
CA PRO A 113 11.01 16.70 4.57
C PRO A 113 10.52 15.33 4.17
N LEU A 114 11.31 14.28 4.44
CA LEU A 114 11.00 12.90 4.11
C LEU A 114 11.11 11.97 5.33
N SER A 115 10.40 10.88 5.28
CA SER A 115 10.68 9.64 6.00
C SER A 115 10.15 8.49 5.17
N LEU A 116 10.70 7.28 5.32
CA LEU A 116 10.27 6.11 4.56
C LEU A 116 9.62 5.12 5.50
N HIS A 117 8.34 4.88 5.28
CA HIS A 117 7.59 3.81 5.93
C HIS A 117 7.73 2.52 5.14
N TRP A 118 7.89 1.42 5.87
CA TRP A 118 8.06 0.05 5.37
C TRP A 118 6.73 -0.69 5.49
N GLN A 119 5.76 -0.32 4.65
CA GLN A 119 4.40 -0.86 4.74
C GLN A 119 4.38 -2.38 4.58
N GLY A 120 3.95 -3.08 5.63
CA GLY A 120 3.92 -4.53 5.70
C GLY A 120 5.02 -5.15 6.56
N VAL A 121 5.98 -4.37 7.02
CA VAL A 121 6.98 -4.84 7.98
C VAL A 121 6.50 -4.59 9.41
N ARG A 122 6.41 -5.64 10.23
CA ARG A 122 6.19 -5.53 11.69
C ARG A 122 7.48 -5.11 12.39
N ASN A 123 7.91 -3.90 12.08
CA ASN A 123 9.24 -3.39 12.40
C ASN A 123 9.41 -3.06 13.89
N ALA A 124 10.64 -2.83 14.34
CA ALA A 124 10.88 -2.09 15.58
C ALA A 124 10.30 -0.68 15.43
N ASN A 125 9.57 -0.18 16.44
CA ASN A 125 8.82 1.08 16.36
C ASN A 125 9.68 2.27 15.91
N ALA A 126 10.92 2.38 16.41
CA ALA A 126 11.85 3.44 16.02
C ALA A 126 12.24 3.43 14.52
N MET A 127 11.98 2.33 13.81
CA MET A 127 12.29 2.14 12.39
C MET A 127 11.04 2.04 11.50
N ASP A 128 9.85 2.31 12.06
CA ASP A 128 8.58 2.29 11.32
C ASP A 128 8.53 3.37 10.23
N GLY A 129 9.26 4.45 10.42
CA GLY A 129 9.44 5.47 9.37
C GLY A 129 8.29 6.47 9.27
N VAL A 130 7.56 6.73 10.35
CA VAL A 130 6.53 7.78 10.41
C VAL A 130 7.14 9.09 10.89
N GLY A 131 7.35 10.02 9.97
CA GLY A 131 7.86 11.35 10.31
C GLY A 131 6.87 12.16 11.13
N GLY A 132 7.26 12.49 12.36
CA GLY A 132 6.43 13.18 13.34
C GLY A 132 5.84 12.28 14.43
N LEU A 133 6.00 10.95 14.34
CA LEU A 133 5.60 10.02 15.41
C LEU A 133 6.76 9.14 15.89
N THR A 134 7.36 8.36 14.99
CA THR A 134 8.41 7.38 15.34
C THR A 134 9.80 7.92 15.08
N GLN A 135 9.93 8.94 14.28
CA GLN A 135 11.17 9.66 14.00
C GLN A 135 10.90 11.12 13.61
N ALA A 136 11.93 11.96 13.71
CA ALA A 136 11.90 13.27 13.10
C ALA A 136 11.93 13.13 11.56
N PRO A 137 11.17 13.95 10.81
CA PRO A 137 11.30 14.00 9.36
C PRO A 137 12.73 14.38 8.94
N VAL A 138 13.24 13.74 7.90
CA VAL A 138 14.57 14.00 7.34
C VAL A 138 14.49 15.27 6.50
N ALA A 139 15.11 16.34 6.96
CA ALA A 139 15.11 17.63 6.26
C ALA A 139 15.80 17.55 4.89
N PRO A 140 15.51 18.47 3.95
CA PRO A 140 16.29 18.62 2.72
C PRO A 140 17.80 18.73 3.00
N GLY A 141 18.60 17.95 2.26
CA GLY A 141 20.06 17.88 2.43
C GLY A 141 20.52 16.97 3.58
N ALA A 142 19.61 16.46 4.42
CA ALA A 142 19.93 15.57 5.53
C ALA A 142 19.77 14.08 5.14
N GLY A 143 20.20 13.20 6.06
CA GLY A 143 20.04 11.75 5.91
C GLY A 143 19.59 11.06 7.19
N PHE A 144 19.07 9.85 7.05
CA PHE A 144 18.65 8.97 8.14
C PHE A 144 19.04 7.53 7.85
N LEU A 145 19.53 6.81 8.85
CA LEU A 145 19.90 5.40 8.72
C LEU A 145 18.75 4.52 9.23
N TYR A 146 18.13 3.80 8.34
CA TYR A 146 17.23 2.68 8.69
C TYR A 146 18.07 1.43 8.91
N GLU A 147 17.97 0.86 10.12
CA GLU A 147 18.67 -0.38 10.48
C GLU A 147 17.73 -1.28 11.28
N PHE A 148 17.28 -2.37 10.68
CA PHE A 148 16.36 -3.32 11.28
C PHE A 148 16.45 -4.69 10.61
N THR A 149 16.02 -5.72 11.33
CA THR A 149 15.87 -7.06 10.76
C THR A 149 14.37 -7.36 10.61
N PRO A 150 13.85 -7.48 9.38
CA PRO A 150 12.45 -7.82 9.16
C PRO A 150 12.10 -9.14 9.85
N PRO A 151 11.04 -9.16 10.69
CA PRO A 151 10.67 -10.39 11.40
C PRO A 151 10.04 -11.44 10.48
N ASP A 152 9.42 -11.03 9.39
CA ASP A 152 8.67 -11.88 8.48
C ASP A 152 9.26 -11.82 7.07
N ALA A 153 9.17 -12.94 6.34
CA ALA A 153 9.40 -12.97 4.90
C ALA A 153 8.17 -12.47 4.15
N GLY A 154 8.36 -11.91 2.96
CA GLY A 154 7.26 -11.45 2.12
C GLY A 154 7.58 -10.18 1.35
N THR A 155 6.53 -9.60 0.76
CA THR A 155 6.60 -8.38 -0.07
C THR A 155 6.05 -7.17 0.69
N SER A 156 6.86 -6.14 0.84
CA SER A 156 6.52 -4.88 1.50
C SER A 156 6.67 -3.70 0.55
N LEU A 157 5.89 -2.63 0.79
CA LEU A 157 5.94 -1.41 -0.01
C LEU A 157 6.71 -0.33 0.76
N ILE A 158 7.65 0.34 0.09
CA ILE A 158 8.36 1.50 0.63
C ILE A 158 7.60 2.75 0.18
N ARG A 159 7.20 3.60 1.13
CA ARG A 159 6.44 4.83 0.85
C ARG A 159 6.93 5.99 1.72
N PRO A 160 6.93 7.23 1.21
CA PRO A 160 7.12 8.39 2.07
C PRO A 160 5.93 8.53 3.02
N LEU A 161 6.19 8.82 4.30
CA LEU A 161 5.15 9.02 5.29
C LEU A 161 5.57 10.04 6.36
N VAL A 162 5.22 11.29 6.12
CA VAL A 162 5.40 12.41 7.05
C VAL A 162 4.02 12.99 7.35
N PHE A 163 3.72 13.28 8.61
CA PHE A 163 2.45 13.90 8.96
C PHE A 163 2.23 15.22 8.21
N GLY A 164 1.14 15.28 7.45
CA GLY A 164 0.77 16.44 6.63
C GLY A 164 1.66 16.69 5.40
N GLY A 165 2.51 15.72 5.01
CA GLY A 165 3.46 15.89 3.91
C GLY A 165 3.80 14.60 3.15
N ALA A 166 2.93 13.59 3.16
CA ALA A 166 3.18 12.31 2.49
C ALA A 166 2.77 12.30 1.01
N SER A 167 1.72 13.04 0.65
CA SER A 167 1.10 12.95 -0.68
C SER A 167 1.97 13.50 -1.81
N GLU A 168 2.67 14.60 -1.59
CA GLU A 168 3.53 15.17 -2.63
C GLU A 168 4.74 14.27 -2.94
N PRO A 169 5.55 13.81 -1.98
CA PRO A 169 6.64 12.88 -2.25
C PRO A 169 6.19 11.58 -2.91
N GLY A 170 5.09 10.99 -2.44
CA GLY A 170 4.51 9.79 -3.04
C GLY A 170 3.98 10.04 -4.46
N GLY A 171 3.21 11.13 -4.66
CA GLY A 171 2.65 11.50 -5.96
C GLY A 171 3.68 11.99 -6.97
N ARG A 172 4.86 12.42 -6.51
CA ARG A 172 6.03 12.72 -7.36
C ARG A 172 6.83 11.47 -7.73
N GLY A 173 6.55 10.30 -7.10
CA GLY A 173 7.13 9.03 -7.55
C GLY A 173 7.98 8.28 -6.53
N LEU A 174 8.23 8.84 -5.35
CA LEU A 174 9.02 8.13 -4.34
C LEU A 174 8.23 6.92 -3.83
N SER A 175 8.61 5.75 -4.31
CA SER A 175 8.07 4.46 -3.91
C SER A 175 9.07 3.36 -4.22
N GLY A 176 8.97 2.22 -3.58
CA GLY A 176 9.83 1.06 -3.81
C GLY A 176 9.25 -0.20 -3.21
N VAL A 177 9.93 -1.31 -3.42
CA VAL A 177 9.54 -2.62 -2.89
C VAL A 177 10.67 -3.19 -2.05
N LEU A 178 10.34 -3.69 -0.86
CA LEU A 178 11.23 -4.53 -0.07
C LEU A 178 10.73 -5.98 -0.19
N VAL A 179 11.60 -6.86 -0.65
CA VAL A 179 11.39 -8.31 -0.69
C VAL A 179 12.26 -8.96 0.37
N VAL A 180 11.61 -9.54 1.36
CA VAL A 180 12.27 -10.40 2.34
C VAL A 180 12.09 -11.84 1.87
N GLU A 181 13.17 -12.43 1.39
CA GLU A 181 13.15 -13.78 0.80
C GLU A 181 13.02 -14.85 1.89
N GLU A 182 12.15 -15.81 1.65
CA GLU A 182 11.97 -16.96 2.54
C GLU A 182 13.27 -17.76 2.68
N ARG A 183 13.53 -18.33 3.87
CA ARG A 183 14.68 -19.24 4.08
C ARG A 183 14.64 -20.46 3.16
N LYS A 184 13.44 -20.94 2.86
CA LYS A 184 13.17 -21.98 1.89
C LYS A 184 12.30 -21.38 0.80
N ALA A 185 12.92 -21.02 -0.31
CA ALA A 185 12.20 -20.44 -1.44
C ALA A 185 11.15 -21.41 -2.00
N PRO A 186 9.97 -20.92 -2.40
CA PRO A 186 9.02 -21.73 -3.16
C PRO A 186 9.64 -22.13 -4.50
N PRO A 187 9.20 -23.27 -5.10
CA PRO A 187 9.74 -23.77 -6.36
C PRO A 187 9.26 -22.93 -7.54
N VAL A 188 9.86 -21.76 -7.75
CA VAL A 188 9.59 -20.85 -8.88
C VAL A 188 10.86 -20.66 -9.71
N ASP A 189 10.71 -20.37 -10.99
CA ASP A 189 11.84 -20.12 -11.89
C ASP A 189 12.24 -18.64 -11.89
N ARG A 190 11.26 -17.77 -11.75
CA ARG A 190 11.49 -16.32 -11.73
C ARG A 190 10.57 -15.65 -10.70
N ASP A 191 11.12 -14.68 -10.01
CA ASP A 191 10.45 -13.84 -9.02
C ASP A 191 10.49 -12.40 -9.53
N VAL A 192 9.31 -11.85 -9.87
CA VAL A 192 9.17 -10.60 -10.62
C VAL A 192 8.31 -9.62 -9.81
N PRO A 193 8.91 -8.60 -9.20
CA PRO A 193 8.18 -7.50 -8.61
C PRO A 193 7.52 -6.62 -9.68
N LEU A 194 6.27 -6.24 -9.45
CA LEU A 194 5.49 -5.34 -10.29
C LEU A 194 4.87 -4.25 -9.40
N LEU A 195 5.51 -3.09 -9.35
CA LEU A 195 5.02 -1.92 -8.64
C LEU A 195 4.19 -1.06 -9.58
N LEU A 196 2.89 -1.00 -9.32
CA LEU A 196 1.95 -0.13 -10.02
C LEU A 196 2.00 1.27 -9.42
N GLN A 197 2.12 2.30 -10.26
CA GLN A 197 1.96 3.70 -9.88
C GLN A 197 1.05 4.42 -10.87
N ASP A 198 0.32 5.43 -10.42
CA ASP A 198 -0.47 6.30 -11.29
C ASP A 198 -0.04 7.77 -11.15
N TRP A 199 -0.16 8.50 -12.25
CA TRP A 199 0.34 9.85 -12.40
C TRP A 199 -0.74 10.75 -12.95
N ARG A 200 -0.98 11.86 -12.28
CA ARG A 200 -1.88 12.90 -12.79
C ARG A 200 -1.06 13.97 -13.49
N ILE A 201 -1.10 13.93 -14.82
CA ILE A 201 -0.27 14.77 -15.69
C ILE A 201 -1.19 15.78 -16.38
N GLU A 202 -0.85 17.07 -16.27
CA GLU A 202 -1.55 18.15 -16.94
C GLU A 202 -1.25 18.18 -18.45
N PRO A 203 -2.04 18.90 -19.27
CA PRO A 203 -1.82 19.00 -20.70
C PRO A 203 -0.44 19.55 -21.09
N ASP A 204 0.14 20.40 -20.27
CA ASP A 204 1.50 20.96 -20.47
C ASP A 204 2.64 19.98 -20.16
N GLY A 205 2.32 18.78 -19.66
CA GLY A 205 3.30 17.77 -19.32
C GLY A 205 3.81 17.84 -17.88
N THR A 206 3.33 18.77 -17.07
CA THR A 206 3.68 18.83 -15.63
C THR A 206 2.79 17.91 -14.79
N LEU A 207 3.20 17.61 -13.57
CA LEU A 207 2.32 16.97 -12.61
C LEU A 207 1.28 17.98 -12.11
N ALA A 208 0.02 17.56 -12.02
CA ALA A 208 -1.03 18.37 -11.43
C ALA A 208 -0.61 18.85 -10.02
N PRO A 209 -1.03 20.04 -9.60
CA PRO A 209 -0.66 20.59 -8.29
C PRO A 209 -1.03 19.66 -7.13
N PHE A 210 -0.20 19.66 -6.08
CA PHE A 210 -0.46 18.94 -4.83
C PHE A 210 -1.21 19.81 -3.83
N GLY A 211 -1.78 19.21 -2.79
CA GLY A 211 -2.50 19.92 -1.74
C GLY A 211 -3.90 20.45 -2.16
N GLN A 212 -4.44 19.95 -3.26
CA GLN A 212 -5.77 20.38 -3.72
C GLN A 212 -6.89 19.78 -2.84
N THR A 213 -7.68 20.63 -2.18
CA THR A 213 -8.81 20.21 -1.34
C THR A 213 -9.79 19.32 -2.09
N ALA A 214 -10.07 19.61 -3.37
CA ALA A 214 -10.98 18.82 -4.19
C ALA A 214 -10.53 17.36 -4.33
N PHE A 215 -9.22 17.09 -4.46
CA PHE A 215 -8.70 15.72 -4.48
C PHE A 215 -8.71 15.11 -3.09
N ALA A 216 -8.19 15.83 -2.09
CA ALA A 216 -8.10 15.34 -0.73
C ALA A 216 -9.48 14.96 -0.16
N ALA A 217 -10.52 15.75 -0.43
CA ALA A 217 -11.86 15.55 0.07
C ALA A 217 -12.69 14.51 -0.71
N SER A 218 -12.21 14.03 -1.85
CA SER A 218 -12.97 13.11 -2.72
C SER A 218 -12.26 11.77 -2.92
N SER A 219 -12.28 11.22 -4.13
CA SER A 219 -11.63 9.95 -4.46
C SER A 219 -10.11 9.97 -4.37
N GLY A 220 -9.50 11.12 -4.09
CA GLY A 220 -8.07 11.32 -4.09
C GLY A 220 -7.54 11.75 -5.47
N ARG A 221 -6.23 11.92 -5.56
CA ARG A 221 -5.54 12.36 -6.77
C ARG A 221 -5.36 11.20 -7.75
N LEU A 222 -6.45 10.85 -8.47
CA LEU A 222 -6.42 9.79 -9.48
C LEU A 222 -5.61 10.22 -10.70
N GLY A 223 -4.66 9.39 -11.10
CA GLY A 223 -3.82 9.61 -12.26
C GLY A 223 -4.54 9.38 -13.60
N ASN A 224 -3.99 9.92 -14.67
CA ASN A 224 -4.39 9.69 -16.05
C ASN A 224 -3.34 8.91 -16.87
N ALA A 225 -2.22 8.55 -16.23
CA ALA A 225 -1.21 7.64 -16.76
C ALA A 225 -0.86 6.59 -15.71
N LEU A 226 -0.54 5.37 -16.18
CA LEU A 226 -0.10 4.26 -15.33
C LEU A 226 1.31 3.84 -15.72
N THR A 227 2.12 3.55 -14.72
CA THR A 227 3.42 2.91 -14.90
C THR A 227 3.50 1.62 -14.08
N VAL A 228 4.26 0.66 -14.60
CA VAL A 228 4.71 -0.51 -13.87
C VAL A 228 6.23 -0.45 -13.82
N ASN A 229 6.80 -0.57 -12.63
CA ASN A 229 8.24 -0.45 -12.41
C ASN A 229 8.86 0.83 -13.02
N GLY A 230 8.13 1.97 -12.95
CA GLY A 230 8.59 3.26 -13.46
C GLY A 230 8.49 3.44 -14.98
N ARG A 231 8.00 2.47 -15.72
CA ARG A 231 7.82 2.51 -17.18
C ARG A 231 6.34 2.58 -17.55
N PRO A 232 5.96 3.22 -18.67
CA PRO A 232 4.58 3.18 -19.15
C PRO A 232 4.05 1.75 -19.23
N ALA A 233 2.88 1.48 -18.64
CA ALA A 233 2.22 0.18 -18.75
C ALA A 233 1.76 -0.08 -20.21
N PRO A 234 1.71 -1.34 -20.67
CA PRO A 234 2.05 -2.57 -19.94
C PRO A 234 3.55 -2.93 -20.01
N GLU A 235 4.04 -3.58 -18.94
CA GLU A 235 5.32 -4.28 -18.98
C GLU A 235 5.20 -5.60 -19.75
N THR A 236 6.27 -6.04 -20.44
CA THR A 236 6.30 -7.33 -21.13
C THR A 236 7.26 -8.29 -20.43
N ILE A 237 6.73 -9.43 -19.98
CA ILE A 237 7.49 -10.51 -19.34
C ILE A 237 7.56 -11.68 -20.31
N GLU A 238 8.71 -11.84 -20.97
CA GLU A 238 8.99 -12.98 -21.84
C GLU A 238 9.60 -14.13 -21.01
N ALA A 239 9.06 -15.33 -21.17
CA ALA A 239 9.59 -16.53 -20.53
C ALA A 239 9.17 -17.80 -21.31
N ALA A 240 9.94 -18.87 -21.16
CA ALA A 240 9.62 -20.14 -21.84
C ALA A 240 8.26 -20.69 -21.38
N PRO A 241 7.49 -21.33 -22.28
CA PRO A 241 6.25 -22.00 -21.92
C PRO A 241 6.43 -22.95 -20.73
N GLY A 242 5.50 -22.92 -19.77
CA GLY A 242 5.59 -23.73 -18.54
C GLY A 242 6.51 -23.18 -17.45
N THR A 243 7.26 -22.11 -17.71
CA THR A 243 8.02 -21.40 -16.67
C THR A 243 7.10 -20.95 -15.55
N ARG A 244 7.44 -21.28 -14.30
CA ARG A 244 6.67 -20.82 -13.13
C ARG A 244 7.18 -19.48 -12.66
N LEU A 245 6.32 -18.49 -12.71
CA LEU A 245 6.57 -17.14 -12.25
C LEU A 245 5.94 -16.91 -10.87
N ARG A 246 6.64 -16.16 -10.03
CA ARG A 246 6.07 -15.46 -8.86
C ARG A 246 5.99 -13.98 -9.21
N LEU A 247 4.79 -13.48 -9.40
CA LEU A 247 4.56 -12.03 -9.56
C LEU A 247 4.31 -11.43 -8.18
N ARG A 248 5.15 -10.46 -7.79
CA ARG A 248 4.96 -9.69 -6.55
C ARG A 248 4.30 -8.36 -6.91
N LEU A 249 2.97 -8.34 -6.85
CA LEU A 249 2.16 -7.20 -7.21
C LEU A 249 2.06 -6.24 -6.02
N ALA A 250 2.41 -4.97 -6.21
CA ALA A 250 2.29 -3.93 -5.19
C ALA A 250 1.57 -2.71 -5.78
N ASN A 251 0.54 -2.22 -5.09
CA ASN A 251 -0.15 -1.00 -5.50
C ASN A 251 0.46 0.22 -4.79
N GLY A 252 1.38 0.89 -5.47
CA GLY A 252 2.00 2.15 -5.05
C GLY A 252 1.26 3.40 -5.54
N CYS A 253 0.07 3.28 -6.12
CA CYS A 253 -0.74 4.41 -6.54
C CYS A 253 -1.09 5.31 -5.35
N ASN A 254 -1.22 6.61 -5.63
CA ASN A 254 -1.53 7.61 -4.62
C ASN A 254 -2.95 7.42 -4.03
N ALA A 255 -3.94 7.17 -4.90
CA ALA A 255 -5.34 7.04 -4.50
C ALA A 255 -6.11 5.95 -5.25
N ARG A 256 -5.54 5.38 -6.31
CA ARG A 256 -6.29 4.53 -7.23
C ARG A 256 -6.60 3.16 -6.63
N THR A 257 -7.84 3.00 -6.18
CA THR A 257 -8.43 1.70 -5.91
C THR A 257 -8.90 1.08 -7.23
N THR A 258 -8.43 -0.11 -7.56
CA THR A 258 -8.84 -0.87 -8.74
C THR A 258 -9.05 -2.34 -8.39
N ARG A 259 -9.42 -3.13 -9.36
CA ARG A 259 -9.32 -4.59 -9.34
C ARG A 259 -8.35 -4.99 -10.42
N ILE A 260 -7.63 -6.06 -10.20
CA ILE A 260 -6.79 -6.69 -11.22
C ILE A 260 -7.40 -8.00 -11.65
N ARG A 261 -7.27 -8.33 -12.93
CA ARG A 261 -7.73 -9.56 -13.55
C ARG A 261 -6.59 -10.26 -14.26
N PHE A 262 -6.60 -11.58 -14.20
CA PHE A 262 -5.61 -12.43 -14.87
C PHE A 262 -6.24 -13.03 -16.13
N ASP A 263 -6.06 -12.36 -17.26
CA ASP A 263 -6.64 -12.77 -18.54
C ASP A 263 -5.74 -13.81 -19.21
N GLY A 264 -6.29 -14.97 -19.56
CA GLY A 264 -5.55 -16.07 -20.19
C GLY A 264 -4.50 -16.72 -19.29
N LEU A 265 -4.56 -16.47 -17.98
CA LEU A 265 -3.61 -16.98 -16.99
C LEU A 265 -4.35 -17.78 -15.91
N LYS A 266 -3.78 -18.92 -15.54
CA LYS A 266 -4.17 -19.62 -14.33
C LYS A 266 -3.28 -19.15 -13.20
N ALA A 267 -3.85 -18.33 -12.32
CA ALA A 267 -3.14 -17.64 -11.26
C ALA A 267 -3.54 -18.18 -9.88
N TRP A 268 -2.56 -18.31 -8.98
CA TRP A 268 -2.77 -18.70 -7.59
C TRP A 268 -2.17 -17.65 -6.66
N VAL A 269 -2.99 -17.11 -5.76
CA VAL A 269 -2.52 -16.23 -4.69
C VAL A 269 -1.83 -17.08 -3.64
N ALA A 270 -0.59 -16.77 -3.34
CA ALA A 270 0.24 -17.48 -2.36
C ALA A 270 0.52 -16.65 -1.11
N ALA A 271 0.47 -15.31 -1.22
CA ALA A 271 0.55 -14.41 -0.08
C ALA A 271 -0.31 -13.17 -0.32
N VAL A 272 -0.85 -12.61 0.76
CA VAL A 272 -1.56 -11.32 0.79
C VAL A 272 -0.87 -10.42 1.81
N ASP A 273 -0.60 -9.18 1.44
CA ASP A 273 0.08 -8.18 2.27
C ASP A 273 1.39 -8.70 2.91
N GLY A 274 2.14 -9.49 2.13
CA GLY A 274 3.40 -10.09 2.55
C GLY A 274 3.25 -11.34 3.41
N GLN A 275 2.03 -11.70 3.88
CA GLN A 275 1.81 -12.88 4.70
C GLN A 275 1.38 -14.08 3.86
N PRO A 276 2.02 -15.25 4.04
CA PRO A 276 1.65 -16.46 3.31
C PRO A 276 0.21 -16.89 3.65
N THR A 277 -0.45 -17.50 2.67
CA THR A 277 -1.79 -18.05 2.82
C THR A 277 -1.89 -19.42 2.18
N ASP A 278 -2.97 -20.16 2.48
CA ASP A 278 -3.36 -21.28 1.66
C ASP A 278 -3.51 -20.81 0.22
N THR A 279 -2.83 -21.48 -0.69
CA THR A 279 -2.85 -21.09 -2.11
C THR A 279 -4.26 -21.24 -2.69
N PHE A 280 -4.78 -20.19 -3.29
CA PHE A 280 -6.13 -20.18 -3.86
C PHE A 280 -6.20 -19.50 -5.22
N GLU A 281 -7.13 -19.91 -6.06
CA GLU A 281 -7.42 -19.23 -7.32
C GLU A 281 -8.35 -18.03 -7.05
N PRO A 282 -8.04 -16.82 -7.58
CA PRO A 282 -8.91 -15.67 -7.45
C PRO A 282 -10.29 -15.93 -8.05
N LEU A 283 -11.35 -15.54 -7.34
CA LEU A 283 -12.71 -15.66 -7.86
C LEU A 283 -12.88 -14.87 -9.16
N ARG A 284 -13.31 -15.54 -10.23
CA ARG A 284 -13.42 -14.97 -11.59
C ARG A 284 -12.08 -14.34 -12.06
N ALA A 285 -10.96 -14.95 -11.67
CA ALA A 285 -9.62 -14.49 -11.94
C ALA A 285 -9.35 -13.03 -11.52
N THR A 286 -10.04 -12.50 -10.50
CA THR A 286 -9.99 -11.09 -10.10
C THR A 286 -9.64 -10.92 -8.63
N LEU A 287 -8.82 -9.89 -8.32
CA LEU A 287 -8.48 -9.47 -6.96
C LEU A 287 -8.77 -7.98 -6.76
N PRO A 288 -9.28 -7.54 -5.58
CA PRO A 288 -9.29 -6.13 -5.23
C PRO A 288 -7.85 -5.62 -5.07
N PHE A 289 -7.57 -4.41 -5.54
CA PHE A 289 -6.22 -3.88 -5.51
C PHE A 289 -6.23 -2.39 -5.11
N PRO A 290 -6.59 -2.07 -3.85
CA PRO A 290 -6.51 -0.72 -3.33
C PRO A 290 -5.07 -0.28 -3.07
N PRO A 291 -4.77 1.03 -2.91
CA PRO A 291 -3.44 1.52 -2.60
C PRO A 291 -2.85 0.85 -1.36
N GLY A 292 -1.60 0.45 -1.43
CA GLY A 292 -0.88 -0.22 -0.35
C GLY A 292 -1.03 -1.74 -0.31
N THR A 293 -2.00 -2.34 -1.00
CA THR A 293 -2.16 -3.80 -1.05
C THR A 293 -1.06 -4.47 -1.86
N ARG A 294 -0.63 -5.64 -1.41
CA ARG A 294 0.36 -6.49 -2.08
C ARG A 294 -0.16 -7.91 -2.20
N TYR A 295 0.14 -8.54 -3.37
CA TYR A 295 -0.14 -9.96 -3.61
C TYR A 295 1.10 -10.65 -4.16
N ASP A 296 1.41 -11.84 -3.65
CA ASP A 296 2.31 -12.74 -4.33
C ASP A 296 1.49 -13.78 -5.07
N VAL A 297 1.59 -13.77 -6.38
CA VAL A 297 0.81 -14.61 -7.28
C VAL A 297 1.74 -15.57 -8.02
N LEU A 298 1.44 -16.86 -7.94
CA LEU A 298 2.13 -17.91 -8.70
C LEU A 298 1.34 -18.21 -9.97
N LEU A 299 2.01 -18.33 -11.09
CA LEU A 299 1.41 -18.74 -12.35
C LEU A 299 2.44 -19.45 -13.23
N ASP A 300 1.95 -20.31 -14.10
CA ASP A 300 2.78 -20.92 -15.15
C ASP A 300 2.54 -20.18 -16.47
N VAL A 301 3.62 -19.86 -17.19
CA VAL A 301 3.55 -19.25 -18.51
C VAL A 301 2.76 -20.18 -19.43
N PRO A 302 1.78 -19.65 -20.24
CA PRO A 302 0.95 -20.48 -21.12
C PRO A 302 1.79 -21.41 -22.00
N ALA A 303 1.28 -22.64 -22.17
CA ALA A 303 1.99 -23.67 -22.93
C ALA A 303 2.06 -23.40 -24.43
N GLU A 304 1.05 -22.71 -24.98
CA GLU A 304 0.99 -22.37 -26.38
C GLU A 304 1.63 -21.02 -26.66
N ALA A 305 2.59 -20.99 -27.60
CA ALA A 305 3.32 -19.78 -27.98
C ALA A 305 2.41 -18.64 -28.53
N SER A 306 1.22 -18.99 -29.04
CA SER A 306 0.22 -18.03 -29.50
C SER A 306 -0.61 -17.40 -28.39
N GLN A 307 -0.66 -18.02 -27.21
CA GLN A 307 -1.44 -17.56 -26.05
C GLN A 307 -0.67 -16.52 -25.24
N LYS A 308 -1.12 -15.26 -25.30
CA LYS A 308 -0.65 -14.23 -24.38
C LYS A 308 -1.51 -14.20 -23.15
N GLY A 309 -0.88 -14.17 -21.98
CA GLY A 309 -1.56 -13.83 -20.74
C GLY A 309 -1.43 -12.35 -20.39
N SER A 310 -2.35 -11.81 -19.62
CA SER A 310 -2.26 -10.42 -19.15
C SER A 310 -2.69 -10.28 -17.71
N VAL A 311 -2.01 -9.40 -16.99
CA VAL A 311 -2.47 -8.83 -15.73
C VAL A 311 -3.10 -7.47 -16.07
N THR A 312 -4.41 -7.33 -15.88
CA THR A 312 -5.20 -6.18 -16.34
C THR A 312 -5.83 -5.46 -15.17
N ALA A 313 -5.60 -4.15 -15.03
CA ALA A 313 -6.37 -3.28 -14.13
C ALA A 313 -7.75 -3.00 -14.72
N LEU A 314 -8.81 -3.19 -13.93
CA LEU A 314 -10.19 -2.95 -14.36
C LEU A 314 -10.54 -1.46 -14.27
N ILE A 315 -9.92 -0.67 -15.15
CA ILE A 315 -10.11 0.77 -15.30
C ILE A 315 -10.66 1.01 -16.71
N GLY A 316 -11.82 1.64 -16.82
CA GLY A 316 -12.52 1.82 -18.10
C GLY A 316 -12.79 0.47 -18.77
N GLN A 317 -12.28 0.28 -20.00
CA GLN A 317 -12.39 -0.97 -20.75
C GLN A 317 -11.39 -2.05 -20.31
N GLY A 318 -10.54 -1.73 -19.35
CA GLY A 318 -9.43 -2.56 -18.88
C GLY A 318 -8.10 -2.04 -19.42
N MET A 319 -7.12 -1.88 -18.51
CA MET A 319 -5.76 -1.45 -18.85
C MET A 319 -4.78 -2.57 -18.52
N PRO A 320 -4.10 -3.17 -19.50
CA PRO A 320 -3.05 -4.13 -19.24
C PRO A 320 -1.92 -3.48 -18.42
N LEU A 321 -1.51 -4.15 -17.33
CA LEU A 321 -0.36 -3.78 -16.51
C LEU A 321 0.88 -4.56 -16.93
N ALA A 322 0.70 -5.85 -17.26
CA ALA A 322 1.76 -6.70 -17.75
C ALA A 322 1.21 -7.70 -18.77
N HIS A 323 2.02 -8.00 -19.77
CA HIS A 323 1.83 -9.12 -20.70
C HIS A 323 2.79 -10.24 -20.34
N ILE A 324 2.28 -11.47 -20.23
CA ILE A 324 3.07 -12.69 -20.08
C ILE A 324 3.14 -13.33 -21.46
N VAL A 325 4.32 -13.33 -22.06
CA VAL A 325 4.53 -13.76 -23.44
C VAL A 325 5.39 -15.02 -23.45
N PRO A 326 4.83 -16.15 -23.92
CA PRO A 326 5.62 -17.36 -24.11
C PRO A 326 6.71 -17.14 -25.16
N LYS A 327 7.96 -17.45 -24.82
CA LYS A 327 9.11 -17.30 -25.74
C LYS A 327 10.22 -18.29 -25.37
N GLY A 328 10.71 -19.03 -26.34
CA GLY A 328 11.72 -20.06 -26.19
C GLY A 328 11.14 -21.47 -26.11
N ASP A 329 11.99 -22.43 -25.81
CA ASP A 329 11.60 -23.84 -25.72
C ASP A 329 10.83 -24.15 -24.44
N PRO A 330 9.77 -24.98 -24.48
CA PRO A 330 8.99 -25.34 -23.31
C PRO A 330 9.85 -26.01 -22.21
N VAL A 331 9.61 -25.63 -20.96
CA VAL A 331 10.17 -26.31 -19.80
C VAL A 331 9.29 -27.50 -19.38
N PRO A 332 9.84 -28.52 -18.69
CA PRO A 332 9.06 -29.66 -18.21
C PRO A 332 7.90 -29.24 -17.33
N ALA A 333 6.76 -29.95 -17.46
CA ALA A 333 5.61 -29.72 -16.61
C ALA A 333 5.94 -29.85 -15.12
N ARG A 334 5.37 -28.96 -14.32
CA ARG A 334 5.59 -28.92 -12.86
C ARG A 334 4.43 -29.51 -12.09
N PRO A 335 4.66 -29.99 -10.86
CA PRO A 335 3.59 -30.31 -9.93
C PRO A 335 2.65 -29.11 -9.72
N PRO A 336 1.39 -29.34 -9.35
CA PRO A 336 0.47 -28.27 -8.98
C PRO A 336 1.08 -27.30 -7.95
N VAL A 337 0.65 -26.04 -8.01
CA VAL A 337 1.08 -25.03 -7.04
C VAL A 337 0.55 -25.40 -5.66
N GLY A 338 1.44 -25.44 -4.68
CA GLY A 338 1.14 -25.64 -3.26
C GLY A 338 1.36 -24.35 -2.46
N PRO A 339 1.01 -24.37 -1.15
CA PRO A 339 1.24 -23.23 -0.26
C PRO A 339 2.75 -22.97 -0.12
N ILE A 340 3.12 -21.70 0.04
CA ILE A 340 4.50 -21.27 0.23
C ILE A 340 4.97 -21.39 1.71
N GLY A 341 4.11 -21.91 2.57
CA GLY A 341 4.35 -22.11 3.99
C GLY A 341 3.45 -21.24 4.86
N GLU A 342 3.69 -21.28 6.17
CA GLU A 342 3.02 -20.48 7.17
C GLU A 342 4.03 -19.55 7.84
N ASN A 343 3.55 -18.46 8.43
CA ASN A 343 4.36 -17.62 9.29
C ASN A 343 4.28 -18.12 10.75
N PRO A 344 5.32 -18.81 11.27
CA PRO A 344 5.27 -19.38 12.62
C PRO A 344 5.27 -18.32 13.74
N ARG A 345 5.48 -17.05 13.41
CA ARG A 345 5.44 -15.92 14.35
C ARG A 345 4.04 -15.37 14.57
N LEU A 346 3.07 -15.80 13.76
CA LEU A 346 1.68 -15.42 13.90
C LEU A 346 0.90 -16.48 14.68
N PRO A 347 -0.05 -16.09 15.53
CA PRO A 347 -0.86 -17.06 16.27
C PRO A 347 -1.74 -17.85 15.29
N ALA A 348 -1.84 -19.16 15.50
CA ALA A 348 -2.75 -20.00 14.71
C ALA A 348 -4.22 -19.56 14.91
N GLU A 349 -4.57 -19.05 16.10
CA GLU A 349 -5.91 -18.59 16.46
C GLU A 349 -5.83 -17.27 17.23
N ILE A 350 -6.76 -16.36 16.96
CA ILE A 350 -6.99 -15.15 17.76
C ILE A 350 -8.17 -15.43 18.70
N ARG A 351 -7.91 -15.51 20.01
CA ARG A 351 -8.94 -15.75 21.02
C ARG A 351 -9.62 -14.44 21.40
N LEU A 352 -10.90 -14.32 21.12
CA LEU A 352 -11.68 -13.10 21.36
C LEU A 352 -12.18 -12.92 22.80
N GLN A 353 -12.06 -13.96 23.63
CA GLN A 353 -12.37 -13.89 25.04
C GLN A 353 -11.44 -12.87 25.71
N ASN A 354 -12.01 -11.91 26.41
CA ASN A 354 -11.28 -10.82 27.08
C ASN A 354 -10.52 -9.88 26.14
N ALA A 355 -10.84 -9.88 24.83
CA ALA A 355 -10.24 -8.92 23.91
C ALA A 355 -10.62 -7.48 24.27
N PHE A 356 -9.65 -6.57 24.18
CA PHE A 356 -9.93 -5.14 24.19
C PHE A 356 -10.71 -4.76 22.92
N ARG A 357 -11.81 -4.02 23.08
CA ARG A 357 -12.69 -3.64 21.96
C ARG A 357 -12.76 -2.13 21.82
N ARG A 358 -12.67 -1.64 20.59
CA ARG A 358 -12.76 -0.22 20.29
C ARG A 358 -13.50 0.02 18.99
N ASP A 359 -14.48 0.93 19.02
CA ASP A 359 -15.17 1.43 17.84
C ASP A 359 -14.44 2.67 17.31
N ILE A 360 -14.29 2.74 15.99
CA ILE A 360 -13.65 3.84 15.28
C ILE A 360 -14.59 4.28 14.15
N ALA A 361 -15.13 5.48 14.26
CA ALA A 361 -15.95 6.09 13.22
C ALA A 361 -15.08 6.96 12.31
N ILE A 362 -15.19 6.73 11.00
CA ILE A 362 -14.55 7.54 9.96
C ILE A 362 -15.60 8.47 9.39
N ALA A 363 -15.32 9.77 9.39
CA ALA A 363 -16.24 10.78 8.88
C ALA A 363 -15.49 11.87 8.11
N GLY A 364 -16.23 12.69 7.37
CA GLY A 364 -15.69 13.80 6.58
C GLY A 364 -15.69 13.55 5.08
N GLY A 365 -14.89 14.32 4.36
CA GLY A 365 -14.85 14.33 2.90
C GLY A 365 -15.98 15.11 2.25
N ALA A 366 -15.97 15.15 0.92
CA ALA A 366 -17.01 15.75 0.11
C ALA A 366 -18.29 14.89 0.14
N ALA A 367 -19.43 15.55 -0.02
CA ALA A 367 -20.72 14.91 -0.08
C ALA A 367 -21.34 15.03 -1.48
N PHE A 368 -22.07 14.00 -1.91
CA PHE A 368 -22.91 14.08 -3.11
C PHE A 368 -24.22 14.83 -2.78
N ASP A 369 -24.62 15.71 -3.69
CA ASP A 369 -25.93 16.34 -3.62
C ASP A 369 -27.02 15.31 -3.95
N LYS A 370 -27.88 15.01 -2.98
CA LYS A 370 -28.98 14.04 -3.17
C LYS A 370 -30.00 14.49 -4.22
N ALA A 371 -30.14 15.81 -4.43
CA ALA A 371 -31.03 16.36 -5.44
C ALA A 371 -30.39 16.36 -6.84
N ARG A 372 -29.06 16.27 -6.93
CA ARG A 372 -28.28 16.25 -8.18
C ARG A 372 -27.20 15.19 -8.10
N PRO A 373 -27.55 13.90 -8.09
CA PRO A 373 -26.58 12.80 -7.88
C PRO A 373 -25.54 12.69 -8.99
N GLU A 374 -25.78 13.31 -10.16
CA GLU A 374 -24.82 13.41 -11.27
C GLU A 374 -23.78 14.51 -11.08
N ALA A 375 -24.03 15.47 -10.18
CA ALA A 375 -23.08 16.56 -9.90
C ALA A 375 -21.84 16.00 -9.15
N PRO A 376 -20.66 16.59 -9.37
CA PRO A 376 -19.48 16.24 -8.59
C PRO A 376 -19.73 16.44 -7.09
N PRO A 377 -19.16 15.62 -6.22
CA PRO A 377 -19.27 15.80 -4.79
C PRO A 377 -18.57 17.10 -4.38
N THR A 378 -19.15 17.84 -3.44
CA THR A 378 -18.64 19.11 -2.95
C THR A 378 -18.20 19.02 -1.49
N PHE A 379 -17.13 19.74 -1.17
CA PHE A 379 -16.63 19.89 0.18
C PHE A 379 -16.75 21.37 0.60
N THR A 380 -17.48 21.61 1.68
CA THR A 380 -17.75 22.96 2.22
C THR A 380 -17.16 23.16 3.62
N GLY A 381 -16.40 22.17 4.11
CA GLY A 381 -15.79 22.20 5.43
C GLY A 381 -14.43 22.91 5.47
N ASP A 382 -13.76 22.79 6.61
CA ASP A 382 -12.40 23.30 6.82
C ASP A 382 -11.37 22.41 6.09
N PRO A 383 -10.59 22.94 5.13
CA PRO A 383 -9.56 22.17 4.43
C PRO A 383 -8.48 21.55 5.35
N ALA A 384 -8.27 22.09 6.53
CA ALA A 384 -7.35 21.51 7.52
C ALA A 384 -7.94 20.30 8.28
N ARG A 385 -9.24 20.05 8.13
CA ARG A 385 -10.00 19.02 8.89
C ARG A 385 -10.94 18.24 7.98
N ILE A 386 -10.46 17.80 6.84
CA ILE A 386 -11.29 17.12 5.83
C ILE A 386 -11.79 15.78 6.35
N TRP A 387 -10.91 15.00 7.00
CA TRP A 387 -11.22 13.65 7.50
C TRP A 387 -11.00 13.54 8.99
N THR A 388 -11.80 12.71 9.64
CA THR A 388 -11.72 12.50 11.09
C THR A 388 -11.85 11.03 11.46
N LEU A 389 -11.16 10.64 12.53
CA LEU A 389 -11.42 9.43 13.30
C LEU A 389 -12.05 9.81 14.64
N ASN A 390 -13.26 9.29 14.93
CA ASN A 390 -14.03 9.64 16.15
C ASN A 390 -14.18 11.16 16.33
N GLY A 391 -14.39 11.92 15.23
CA GLY A 391 -14.60 13.35 15.23
C GLY A 391 -13.34 14.22 15.34
N ALA A 392 -12.16 13.62 15.49
CA ALA A 392 -10.88 14.33 15.53
C ALA A 392 -10.06 14.07 14.26
N PRO A 393 -9.52 15.10 13.59
CA PRO A 393 -8.56 14.91 12.52
C PRO A 393 -7.23 14.44 13.11
N GLY A 394 -6.48 13.65 12.36
CA GLY A 394 -5.13 13.23 12.74
C GLY A 394 -4.22 14.45 12.94
N ALA A 395 -3.63 14.55 14.11
CA ALA A 395 -2.65 15.57 14.48
C ALA A 395 -1.60 14.99 15.43
N ALA A 396 -0.35 15.43 15.32
CA ALA A 396 0.76 14.92 16.13
C ALA A 396 0.55 15.03 17.65
N GLY A 397 -0.21 16.04 18.08
CA GLY A 397 -0.54 16.27 19.48
C GLY A 397 -1.77 15.52 20.03
N ASN A 398 -2.46 14.75 19.19
CA ASN A 398 -3.63 13.99 19.63
C ASN A 398 -3.22 12.88 20.58
N PRO A 399 -4.08 12.56 21.59
CA PRO A 399 -3.89 11.35 22.40
C PRO A 399 -4.04 10.09 21.55
N PRO A 400 -3.52 8.94 22.02
CA PRO A 400 -3.74 7.67 21.35
C PRO A 400 -5.23 7.33 21.29
N LEU A 401 -5.66 6.68 20.21
CA LEU A 401 -7.01 6.12 20.08
C LEU A 401 -7.30 5.12 21.24
N PHE A 402 -6.26 4.42 21.65
CA PHE A 402 -6.23 3.53 22.81
C PHE A 402 -4.79 3.19 23.18
N THR A 403 -4.60 2.71 24.41
CA THR A 403 -3.35 2.12 24.92
C THR A 403 -3.66 0.74 25.48
N VAL A 404 -2.84 -0.24 25.12
CA VAL A 404 -2.98 -1.64 25.58
C VAL A 404 -1.62 -2.21 25.97
N ARG A 405 -1.63 -3.20 26.85
CA ARG A 405 -0.42 -3.95 27.21
C ARG A 405 -0.05 -4.92 26.09
N ARG A 406 1.24 -5.17 25.94
CA ARG A 406 1.74 -6.23 25.05
C ARG A 406 1.08 -7.57 25.35
N GLY A 407 0.70 -8.30 24.30
CA GLY A 407 -0.01 -9.57 24.41
C GLY A 407 -1.53 -9.45 24.48
N THR A 408 -2.08 -8.22 24.51
CA THR A 408 -3.52 -8.01 24.45
C THR A 408 -4.06 -8.32 23.06
N VAL A 409 -5.14 -9.08 22.99
CA VAL A 409 -5.92 -9.20 21.75
C VAL A 409 -6.80 -7.96 21.61
N VAL A 410 -6.72 -7.29 20.47
CA VAL A 410 -7.49 -6.08 20.17
C VAL A 410 -8.48 -6.36 19.05
N VAL A 411 -9.73 -5.93 19.25
CA VAL A 411 -10.78 -5.94 18.22
C VAL A 411 -11.17 -4.51 17.90
N LEU A 412 -11.01 -4.10 16.67
CA LEU A 412 -11.47 -2.80 16.19
C LEU A 412 -12.71 -2.99 15.30
N ALA A 413 -13.76 -2.21 15.55
CA ALA A 413 -14.90 -2.06 14.65
C ALA A 413 -14.79 -0.70 13.97
N LEU A 414 -14.44 -0.69 12.67
CA LEU A 414 -14.29 0.53 11.91
C LEU A 414 -15.53 0.76 11.06
N THR A 415 -16.16 1.91 11.23
CA THR A 415 -17.37 2.31 10.47
C THR A 415 -17.03 3.45 9.52
N ASN A 416 -17.28 3.26 8.24
CA ASN A 416 -17.12 4.31 7.22
C ASN A 416 -18.44 5.06 7.01
N ALA A 417 -18.56 6.23 7.63
CA ALA A 417 -19.71 7.12 7.46
C ALA A 417 -19.50 8.14 6.31
N THR A 418 -18.54 7.93 5.43
CA THR A 418 -18.20 8.84 4.33
C THR A 418 -18.82 8.39 3.01
N ALA A 419 -18.78 9.24 2.00
CA ALA A 419 -19.26 8.96 0.65
C ALA A 419 -18.23 8.21 -0.24
N PHE A 420 -17.11 7.79 0.31
CA PHE A 420 -16.01 7.16 -0.45
C PHE A 420 -15.50 5.91 0.24
N PRO A 421 -15.06 4.87 -0.51
CA PRO A 421 -14.37 3.75 0.09
C PRO A 421 -13.05 4.21 0.72
N GLN A 422 -12.70 3.64 1.86
CA GLN A 422 -11.47 3.95 2.60
C GLN A 422 -10.53 2.76 2.56
N SER A 423 -9.33 2.94 2.02
CA SER A 423 -8.25 1.97 2.17
C SER A 423 -7.40 2.38 3.36
N LEU A 424 -7.27 1.48 4.35
CA LEU A 424 -6.61 1.74 5.62
C LEU A 424 -5.49 0.73 5.86
N HIS A 425 -4.43 1.20 6.49
CA HIS A 425 -3.28 0.39 6.90
C HIS A 425 -3.10 0.46 8.42
N LEU A 426 -2.77 -0.67 9.03
CA LEU A 426 -2.38 -0.82 10.43
C LEU A 426 -0.87 -1.04 10.53
N HIS A 427 -0.17 -0.12 11.15
CA HIS A 427 1.28 -0.19 11.28
C HIS A 427 1.73 -1.20 12.34
N GLY A 428 2.87 -1.81 12.12
CA GLY A 428 3.58 -2.64 13.08
C GLY A 428 2.93 -3.97 13.44
N HIS A 429 1.73 -4.23 12.92
CA HIS A 429 0.93 -5.42 13.21
C HIS A 429 0.26 -5.96 11.94
N VAL A 430 -0.17 -7.21 12.00
CA VAL A 430 -1.08 -7.82 11.04
C VAL A 430 -2.34 -8.27 11.76
N PHE A 431 -3.46 -8.28 11.04
CA PHE A 431 -4.78 -8.59 11.59
C PHE A 431 -5.51 -9.60 10.72
N ARG A 432 -6.57 -10.20 11.28
CA ARG A 432 -7.59 -10.91 10.52
C ARG A 432 -8.89 -10.13 10.52
N LEU A 433 -9.61 -10.17 9.41
CA LEU A 433 -10.97 -9.63 9.32
C LEU A 433 -11.96 -10.66 9.88
N LEU A 434 -12.94 -10.19 10.64
CA LEU A 434 -14.11 -10.97 10.98
C LEU A 434 -15.05 -11.03 9.77
N HIS A 435 -15.54 -12.22 9.49
CA HIS A 435 -16.53 -12.40 8.45
C HIS A 435 -17.83 -11.67 8.82
N PRO A 436 -18.48 -10.94 7.90
CA PRO A 436 -19.63 -10.10 8.23
C PRO A 436 -20.91 -10.89 8.56
N LEU A 437 -20.98 -12.17 8.19
CA LEU A 437 -22.17 -13.00 8.34
C LEU A 437 -22.12 -14.01 9.50
N ASP A 438 -20.95 -14.27 10.03
CA ASP A 438 -20.71 -15.18 11.13
C ASP A 438 -19.52 -14.72 11.96
N ASP A 439 -19.23 -15.43 13.08
CA ASP A 439 -18.06 -15.13 13.92
C ASP A 439 -16.76 -15.77 13.38
N GLY A 440 -16.76 -16.22 12.13
CA GLY A 440 -15.61 -16.78 11.45
C GLY A 440 -14.61 -15.70 11.03
N TRP A 441 -13.38 -16.13 10.81
CA TRP A 441 -12.31 -15.30 10.32
C TRP A 441 -12.13 -15.46 8.83
N GLU A 442 -11.86 -14.33 8.15
CA GLU A 442 -11.22 -14.39 6.84
C GLU A 442 -9.89 -15.14 6.96
N PRO A 443 -9.56 -16.04 6.00
CA PRO A 443 -8.43 -16.95 6.14
C PRO A 443 -7.05 -16.27 6.02
N TYR A 444 -7.02 -14.95 5.83
CA TYR A 444 -5.78 -14.20 5.54
C TYR A 444 -5.34 -13.36 6.71
N TRP A 445 -4.03 -13.25 6.90
CA TRP A 445 -3.42 -12.18 7.65
C TRP A 445 -3.20 -10.99 6.72
N LEU A 446 -3.64 -9.81 7.11
CA LEU A 446 -3.61 -8.56 6.36
C LEU A 446 -2.95 -7.48 7.18
N ASP A 447 -2.45 -6.44 6.55
CA ASP A 447 -2.10 -5.17 7.20
C ASP A 447 -2.86 -3.99 6.57
N THR A 448 -3.48 -4.23 5.41
CA THR A 448 -4.23 -3.23 4.64
C THR A 448 -5.59 -3.79 4.27
N PHE A 449 -6.65 -2.98 4.37
CA PHE A 449 -8.00 -3.40 4.01
C PHE A 449 -8.81 -2.27 3.39
N LEU A 450 -9.80 -2.63 2.58
CA LEU A 450 -10.73 -1.70 1.96
C LEU A 450 -12.06 -1.72 2.73
N LEU A 451 -12.46 -0.56 3.26
CA LEU A 451 -13.71 -0.35 3.97
C LEU A 451 -14.67 0.45 3.07
N LEU A 452 -15.73 -0.21 2.62
CA LEU A 452 -16.73 0.40 1.73
C LEU A 452 -17.60 1.41 2.46
N GLU A 453 -18.25 2.28 1.71
CA GLU A 453 -19.16 3.32 2.20
C GLU A 453 -20.33 2.73 2.98
N GLY A 454 -20.67 3.33 4.12
CA GLY A 454 -21.76 2.91 4.98
C GLY A 454 -21.56 1.54 5.63
N ARG A 455 -20.36 0.95 5.55
CA ARG A 455 -20.07 -0.37 6.13
C ARG A 455 -19.26 -0.27 7.42
N THR A 456 -19.45 -1.28 8.25
CA THR A 456 -18.59 -1.54 9.41
C THR A 456 -17.80 -2.82 9.16
N THR A 457 -16.50 -2.75 9.31
CA THR A 457 -15.60 -3.91 9.26
C THR A 457 -14.99 -4.11 10.63
N ARG A 458 -14.94 -5.37 11.07
CA ARG A 458 -14.28 -5.77 12.32
C ARG A 458 -12.99 -6.48 11.98
N LEU A 459 -11.92 -6.05 12.64
CA LEU A 459 -10.62 -6.71 12.54
C LEU A 459 -10.12 -7.06 13.95
N ALA A 460 -9.28 -8.08 14.03
CA ALA A 460 -8.60 -8.41 15.27
C ALA A 460 -7.12 -8.68 15.05
N PHE A 461 -6.32 -8.28 16.00
CA PHE A 461 -4.88 -8.51 16.02
C PHE A 461 -4.36 -8.77 17.43
N LEU A 462 -3.21 -9.38 17.52
CA LEU A 462 -2.44 -9.48 18.77
C LEU A 462 -1.52 -8.26 18.85
N ALA A 463 -1.66 -7.46 19.91
CA ALA A 463 -0.78 -6.33 20.19
C ALA A 463 0.55 -6.84 20.77
N ASP A 464 1.39 -7.44 19.94
CA ASP A 464 2.65 -8.08 20.34
C ASP A 464 3.89 -7.21 20.14
N ASN A 465 3.76 -6.09 19.44
CA ASN A 465 4.83 -5.19 19.08
C ASN A 465 4.73 -3.87 19.87
N PRO A 466 5.60 -3.63 20.88
CA PRO A 466 5.57 -2.41 21.68
C PRO A 466 5.87 -1.15 20.87
N GLY A 467 5.20 -0.04 21.22
CA GLY A 467 5.44 1.27 20.63
C GLY A 467 4.19 2.02 20.20
N LYS A 468 4.38 3.11 19.45
CA LYS A 468 3.31 3.96 18.92
C LYS A 468 3.08 3.64 17.46
N TRP A 469 1.87 3.24 17.12
CA TRP A 469 1.53 2.70 15.82
C TRP A 469 0.38 3.46 15.18
N VAL A 470 0.53 3.78 13.91
CA VAL A 470 -0.53 4.45 13.14
C VAL A 470 -1.58 3.45 12.66
N ILE A 471 -2.82 3.88 12.64
CA ILE A 471 -3.87 3.37 11.75
C ILE A 471 -4.35 4.53 10.89
N GLY A 472 -4.27 4.40 9.57
CA GLY A 472 -4.54 5.54 8.71
C GLY A 472 -4.77 5.18 7.25
N ALA A 473 -5.17 6.19 6.47
CA ALA A 473 -5.43 6.04 5.06
C ALA A 473 -4.17 5.69 4.27
N THR A 474 -4.31 4.78 3.32
CA THR A 474 -3.30 4.54 2.30
C THR A 474 -3.41 5.49 1.11
N VAL A 475 -4.53 6.20 1.00
CA VAL A 475 -4.69 7.36 0.09
C VAL A 475 -4.01 8.56 0.73
N LEU A 476 -2.86 8.96 0.17
CA LEU A 476 -1.94 9.87 0.84
C LEU A 476 -2.52 11.27 1.06
N GLU A 477 -3.35 11.81 0.15
CA GLU A 477 -4.04 13.08 0.37
C GLU A 477 -5.00 13.03 1.56
N ARG A 478 -5.66 11.88 1.79
CA ARG A 478 -6.55 11.71 2.94
C ARG A 478 -5.75 11.56 4.23
N PHE A 479 -4.61 10.90 4.17
CA PHE A 479 -3.67 10.84 5.29
C PHE A 479 -3.21 12.25 5.68
N ASP A 480 -2.76 13.06 4.72
CA ASP A 480 -2.27 14.43 4.96
C ASP A 480 -3.35 15.35 5.53
N THR A 481 -4.63 15.06 5.25
CA THR A 481 -5.77 15.87 5.68
C THR A 481 -6.61 15.24 6.80
N GLY A 482 -5.98 14.38 7.60
CA GLY A 482 -6.47 13.95 8.91
C GLY A 482 -7.04 12.56 9.00
N LEU A 483 -7.03 11.72 7.95
CA LEU A 483 -7.51 10.33 8.06
C LEU A 483 -6.45 9.40 8.63
N TRP A 484 -6.06 9.64 9.86
CA TRP A 484 -5.20 8.77 10.64
C TRP A 484 -5.34 9.02 12.14
N GLY A 485 -4.98 8.05 12.91
CA GLY A 485 -4.79 8.13 14.35
C GLY A 485 -3.68 7.18 14.77
N TRP A 486 -3.33 7.14 16.03
CA TRP A 486 -2.32 6.23 16.55
C TRP A 486 -2.78 5.55 17.84
N PHE A 487 -2.21 4.41 18.11
CA PHE A 487 -2.41 3.65 19.34
C PHE A 487 -1.07 3.27 19.94
N GLU A 488 -1.08 2.88 21.22
CA GLU A 488 0.13 2.53 21.94
C GLU A 488 0.05 1.11 22.51
N VAL A 489 1.14 0.37 22.31
CA VAL A 489 1.37 -0.94 22.93
C VAL A 489 2.51 -0.78 23.96
N THR A 490 2.21 -1.02 25.24
CA THR A 490 3.14 -0.85 26.38
C THR A 490 3.65 -2.16 26.93
#